data_fd5d88d9f41485701e1ab80b538a2d2a
#
_entry.id   fd5d88d9f41485701e1ab80b538a2d2a
#
_cell.length_a   1.000
_cell.length_b   1.000
_cell.length_c   1.000
_cell.angle_alpha   90.00
_cell.angle_beta   90.00
_cell.angle_gamma   90.00
#
_symmetry.space_group_name_H-M   'P 1'
#
loop_
_entity.id
_entity.type
_entity.pdbx_description
1 polymer ?
#
loop_
_entity_poly.entity_id
_entity_poly.type
_entity_poly.pdbx_seq_one_letter_code
_entity_poly.pdbx_strand_id
1 'polypeptide(L)'
;MFRTVSRPGGVLVLVADVLKGIAAVAAANALGMPAPIVAIAGAACVVGHWYPIFLRFRGGTGMASAGGAVIGLSPIAGIIAAAVTLVALVLMRNTGRAGGAGYIAFLVVSVPTAAWATIIGVGVLGSMVMLRAAYLQMLDRRRGSG
;
A
#
# COMPACT_ATOMS: atom_id res chain seq x y z
N MET A 1 -7.26 19.55 -0.07
CA MET A 1 -8.58 19.24 -0.63
C MET A 1 -9.25 18.00 0.00
N PHE A 2 -8.95 17.67 1.26
CA PHE A 2 -9.51 16.52 1.99
C PHE A 2 -10.21 16.93 3.30
N ARG A 3 -10.84 18.11 3.31
CA ARG A 3 -11.57 18.62 4.48
C ARG A 3 -13.06 18.29 4.49
N THR A 4 -13.55 17.48 3.55
CA THR A 4 -15.00 17.21 3.40
C THR A 4 -15.41 15.75 3.61
N VAL A 5 -14.45 14.83 3.83
CA VAL A 5 -14.81 13.45 4.17
C VAL A 5 -14.96 13.34 5.68
N SER A 6 -16.15 12.98 6.14
CA SER A 6 -16.41 12.68 7.55
C SER A 6 -15.43 11.60 8.04
N ARG A 7 -15.01 11.65 9.31
CA ARG A 7 -14.11 10.62 9.89
C ARG A 7 -14.55 9.19 9.59
N PRO A 8 -15.84 8.81 9.70
CA PRO A 8 -16.29 7.47 9.35
C PRO A 8 -16.14 7.15 7.86
N GLY A 9 -16.37 8.12 6.98
CA GLY A 9 -16.16 7.92 5.53
C GLY A 9 -14.70 7.65 5.17
N GLY A 10 -13.76 8.32 5.83
CA GLY A 10 -12.32 8.08 5.64
C GLY A 10 -11.89 6.67 6.08
N VAL A 11 -12.44 6.18 7.19
CA VAL A 11 -12.19 4.82 7.68
C VAL A 11 -12.79 3.79 6.72
N LEU A 12 -13.99 4.00 6.22
CA LEU A 12 -14.63 3.09 5.26
C LEU A 12 -13.80 2.95 3.98
N VAL A 13 -13.31 4.06 3.43
CA VAL A 13 -12.44 4.05 2.25
C VAL A 13 -11.12 3.32 2.54
N LEU A 14 -10.51 3.56 3.70
CA LEU A 14 -9.29 2.87 4.12
C LEU A 14 -9.49 1.35 4.17
N VAL A 15 -10.57 0.90 4.81
CA VAL A 15 -10.90 -0.54 4.92
C VAL A 15 -11.15 -1.13 3.54
N ALA A 16 -11.93 -0.47 2.68
CA ALA A 16 -12.20 -0.92 1.32
C ALA A 16 -10.91 -1.02 0.49
N ASP A 17 -9.98 -0.07 0.67
CA ASP A 17 -8.68 -0.07 -0.02
C ASP A 17 -7.78 -1.22 0.45
N VAL A 18 -7.78 -1.56 1.73
CA VAL A 18 -7.05 -2.72 2.25
C VAL A 18 -7.68 -4.02 1.74
N LEU A 19 -9.00 -4.14 1.83
CA LEU A 19 -9.72 -5.34 1.40
C LEU A 19 -9.53 -5.64 -0.09
N LYS A 20 -9.53 -4.64 -0.97
CA LYS A 20 -9.28 -4.88 -2.40
C LYS A 20 -7.86 -5.38 -2.68
N GLY A 21 -6.86 -4.90 -1.91
CA GLY A 21 -5.49 -5.41 -2.00
C GLY A 21 -5.39 -6.87 -1.59
N ILE A 22 -6.02 -7.25 -0.47
CA ILE A 22 -6.11 -8.64 -0.02
C ILE A 22 -6.84 -9.49 -1.07
N ALA A 23 -7.99 -9.03 -1.56
CA ALA A 23 -8.81 -9.75 -2.52
C ALA A 23 -8.08 -10.03 -3.84
N ALA A 24 -7.30 -9.07 -4.36
CA ALA A 24 -6.53 -9.25 -5.60
C ALA A 24 -5.50 -10.38 -5.46
N VAL A 25 -4.79 -10.43 -4.34
CA VAL A 25 -3.80 -11.47 -4.05
C VAL A 25 -4.48 -12.81 -3.78
N ALA A 26 -5.56 -12.81 -2.98
CA ALA A 26 -6.32 -14.02 -2.66
C ALA A 26 -6.93 -14.66 -3.91
N ALA A 27 -7.48 -13.87 -4.81
CA ALA A 27 -8.03 -14.35 -6.09
C ALA A 27 -6.94 -15.00 -6.95
N ALA A 28 -5.77 -14.38 -7.09
CA ALA A 28 -4.66 -14.96 -7.85
C ALA A 28 -4.16 -16.27 -7.23
N ASN A 29 -4.08 -16.35 -5.89
CA ASN A 29 -3.73 -17.59 -5.20
C ASN A 29 -4.79 -18.68 -5.38
N ALA A 30 -6.07 -18.35 -5.29
CA ALA A 30 -7.18 -19.30 -5.48
C ALA A 30 -7.21 -19.88 -6.89
N LEU A 31 -6.72 -19.12 -7.89
CA LEU A 31 -6.56 -19.59 -9.27
C LEU A 31 -5.27 -20.39 -9.48
N GLY A 32 -4.50 -20.70 -8.44
CA GLY A 32 -3.26 -21.46 -8.52
C GLY A 32 -2.12 -20.76 -9.28
N MET A 33 -2.16 -19.42 -9.34
CA MET A 33 -1.12 -18.66 -10.03
C MET A 33 0.23 -18.74 -9.33
N PRO A 34 1.35 -18.79 -10.09
CA PRO A 34 2.69 -18.78 -9.48
C PRO A 34 2.97 -17.47 -8.77
N ALA A 35 3.81 -17.53 -7.73
CA ALA A 35 4.10 -16.40 -6.84
C ALA A 35 4.43 -15.06 -7.55
N PRO A 36 5.17 -15.00 -8.67
CA PRO A 36 5.39 -13.76 -9.41
C PRO A 36 4.08 -13.15 -9.95
N ILE A 37 3.16 -13.97 -10.45
CA ILE A 37 1.87 -13.52 -10.97
C ILE A 37 0.98 -13.01 -9.83
N VAL A 38 1.01 -13.68 -8.68
CA VAL A 38 0.31 -13.21 -7.46
C VAL A 38 0.81 -11.83 -7.02
N ALA A 39 2.13 -11.61 -7.05
CA ALA A 39 2.72 -10.31 -6.75
C ALA A 39 2.30 -9.22 -7.78
N ILE A 40 2.26 -9.58 -9.07
CA ILE A 40 1.79 -8.69 -10.14
C ILE A 40 0.32 -8.32 -9.94
N ALA A 41 -0.54 -9.25 -9.51
CA ALA A 41 -1.93 -8.96 -9.20
C ALA A 41 -2.08 -7.93 -8.09
N GLY A 42 -1.27 -8.04 -7.03
CA GLY A 42 -1.17 -7.01 -5.99
C GLY A 42 -0.73 -5.65 -6.52
N ALA A 43 0.31 -5.63 -7.38
CA ALA A 43 0.80 -4.40 -8.01
C ALA A 43 -0.25 -3.75 -8.92
N ALA A 44 -0.95 -4.53 -9.73
CA ALA A 44 -2.03 -4.05 -10.59
C ALA A 44 -3.17 -3.41 -9.78
N CYS A 45 -3.51 -3.98 -8.62
CA CYS A 45 -4.48 -3.38 -7.70
C CYS A 45 -4.04 -2.00 -7.21
N VAL A 46 -2.75 -1.82 -6.87
CA VAL A 46 -2.18 -0.53 -6.45
C VAL A 46 -2.20 0.48 -7.59
N VAL A 47 -1.79 0.08 -8.80
CA VAL A 47 -1.84 0.95 -9.99
C VAL A 47 -3.26 1.36 -10.31
N GLY A 48 -4.24 0.45 -10.23
CA GLY A 48 -5.65 0.76 -10.39
C GLY A 48 -6.17 1.78 -9.36
N HIS A 49 -5.64 1.76 -8.13
CA HIS A 49 -5.94 2.78 -7.13
C HIS A 49 -5.33 4.16 -7.49
N TRP A 50 -4.20 4.21 -8.17
CA TRP A 50 -3.60 5.48 -8.61
C TRP A 50 -4.39 6.17 -9.71
N TYR A 51 -5.04 5.39 -10.58
CA TYR A 51 -5.77 5.86 -11.76
C TYR A 51 -7.24 5.43 -11.73
N PRO A 52 -8.02 5.78 -10.67
CA PRO A 52 -9.43 5.40 -10.60
C PRO A 52 -10.22 6.16 -11.65
N ILE A 53 -10.85 5.41 -12.55
CA ILE A 53 -11.64 5.97 -13.68
C ILE A 53 -12.75 6.87 -13.14
N PHE A 54 -13.44 6.45 -12.07
CA PHE A 54 -14.55 7.16 -11.46
C PHE A 54 -14.16 8.48 -10.76
N LEU A 55 -12.87 8.66 -10.42
CA LEU A 55 -12.36 9.89 -9.78
C LEU A 55 -11.53 10.75 -10.75
N ARG A 56 -11.77 10.63 -12.07
CA ARG A 56 -11.05 11.36 -13.12
C ARG A 56 -9.53 11.20 -12.97
N PHE A 57 -9.07 9.99 -12.71
CA PHE A 57 -7.65 9.63 -12.55
C PHE A 57 -6.91 10.35 -11.40
N ARG A 58 -7.63 10.83 -10.39
CA ARG A 58 -7.06 11.50 -9.20
C ARG A 58 -7.04 10.54 -8.00
N GLY A 59 -6.25 9.50 -8.09
CA GLY A 59 -6.06 8.54 -6.99
C GLY A 59 -5.05 9.02 -5.93
N GLY A 60 -5.04 8.34 -4.80
CA GLY A 60 -4.12 8.59 -3.68
C GLY A 60 -2.72 7.96 -3.89
N THR A 61 -2.00 7.78 -2.77
CA THR A 61 -0.67 7.13 -2.76
C THR A 61 -0.74 5.62 -3.00
N GLY A 62 -1.90 4.99 -2.79
CA GLY A 62 -2.08 3.54 -2.88
C GLY A 62 -1.54 2.77 -1.66
N MET A 63 -1.18 3.45 -0.59
CA MET A 63 -0.55 2.84 0.58
C MET A 63 -1.46 1.80 1.27
N ALA A 64 -2.77 2.09 1.39
CA ALA A 64 -3.73 1.15 1.97
C ALA A 64 -3.90 -0.11 1.11
N SER A 65 -4.00 0.07 -0.21
CA SER A 65 -4.11 -1.07 -1.16
C SER A 65 -2.83 -1.90 -1.19
N ALA A 66 -1.65 -1.26 -1.12
CA ALA A 66 -0.37 -1.96 -1.01
C ALA A 66 -0.26 -2.71 0.32
N GLY A 67 -0.67 -2.11 1.44
CA GLY A 67 -0.74 -2.78 2.74
C GLY A 67 -1.62 -4.03 2.68
N GLY A 68 -2.79 -3.94 2.04
CA GLY A 68 -3.66 -5.09 1.80
C GLY A 68 -3.01 -6.17 0.95
N ALA A 69 -2.35 -5.80 -0.16
CA ALA A 69 -1.63 -6.75 -1.00
C ALA A 69 -0.49 -7.45 -0.24
N VAL A 70 0.25 -6.72 0.59
CA VAL A 70 1.32 -7.26 1.45
C VAL A 70 0.77 -8.26 2.48
N ILE A 71 -0.38 -7.94 3.10
CA ILE A 71 -1.08 -8.87 4.00
C ILE A 71 -1.50 -10.13 3.25
N GLY A 72 -2.00 -10.01 2.02
CA GLY A 72 -2.36 -11.16 1.18
C GLY A 72 -1.17 -12.03 0.80
N LEU A 73 -0.01 -11.42 0.50
CA LEU A 73 1.22 -12.12 0.13
C LEU A 73 1.91 -12.80 1.31
N SER A 74 1.90 -12.17 2.45
CA SER A 74 2.54 -12.66 3.70
C SER A 74 1.74 -12.17 4.91
N PRO A 75 0.75 -12.93 5.36
CA PRO A 75 -0.20 -12.47 6.39
C PRO A 75 0.46 -11.99 7.68
N ILE A 76 1.40 -12.76 8.22
CA ILE A 76 2.05 -12.43 9.51
C ILE A 76 2.91 -11.18 9.35
N ALA A 77 3.82 -11.16 8.39
CA ALA A 77 4.69 -10.00 8.15
C ALA A 77 3.89 -8.76 7.72
N GLY A 78 2.83 -8.96 6.92
CA GLY A 78 1.94 -7.90 6.47
C GLY A 78 1.14 -7.25 7.60
N ILE A 79 0.60 -8.03 8.53
CA ILE A 79 -0.11 -7.52 9.70
C ILE A 79 0.83 -6.73 10.61
N ILE A 80 2.04 -7.26 10.87
CA ILE A 80 3.05 -6.55 11.67
C ILE A 80 3.44 -5.23 10.99
N ALA A 81 3.70 -5.24 9.69
CA ALA A 81 4.01 -4.04 8.93
C ALA A 81 2.87 -3.02 8.94
N ALA A 82 1.62 -3.46 8.82
CA ALA A 82 0.44 -2.60 8.90
C ALA A 82 0.30 -1.98 10.30
N ALA A 83 0.51 -2.73 11.35
CA ALA A 83 0.49 -2.22 12.73
C ALA A 83 1.58 -1.16 12.95
N VAL A 84 2.82 -1.43 12.52
CA VAL A 84 3.93 -0.46 12.60
C VAL A 84 3.61 0.79 11.79
N THR A 85 3.07 0.64 10.58
CA THR A 85 2.64 1.78 9.74
C THR A 85 1.60 2.64 10.45
N LEU A 86 0.59 2.01 11.07
CA LEU A 86 -0.47 2.72 11.77
C LEU A 86 0.07 3.49 12.98
N VAL A 87 0.90 2.86 13.80
CA VAL A 87 1.56 3.51 14.94
C VAL A 87 2.43 4.67 14.48
N ALA A 88 3.26 4.45 13.47
CA ALA A 88 4.12 5.49 12.90
C ALA A 88 3.30 6.65 12.31
N LEU A 89 2.14 6.37 11.69
CA LEU A 89 1.26 7.40 11.15
C LEU A 89 0.68 8.30 12.26
N VAL A 90 0.28 7.70 13.38
CA VAL A 90 -0.22 8.45 14.55
C VAL A 90 0.87 9.33 15.14
N LEU A 91 2.08 8.80 15.31
CA LEU A 91 3.21 9.50 15.93
C LEU A 91 3.81 10.57 15.01
N MET A 92 4.06 10.23 13.75
CA MET A 92 4.80 11.11 12.83
C MET A 92 3.88 12.02 12.00
N ARG A 93 2.58 11.74 11.92
CA ARG A 93 1.58 12.46 11.10
C ARG A 93 2.03 12.66 9.64
N ASN A 94 2.90 11.80 9.16
CA ASN A 94 3.46 11.82 7.81
C ASN A 94 3.32 10.45 7.18
N THR A 95 2.49 10.36 6.14
CA THR A 95 2.14 9.10 5.47
C THR A 95 3.34 8.42 4.82
N GLY A 96 4.26 9.20 4.22
CA GLY A 96 5.45 8.65 3.57
C GLY A 96 6.41 8.01 4.58
N ARG A 97 6.69 8.70 5.70
CA ARG A 97 7.56 8.16 6.78
C ARG A 97 6.93 6.94 7.45
N ALA A 98 5.62 6.99 7.69
CA ALA A 98 4.89 5.87 8.27
C ALA A 98 4.94 4.63 7.38
N GLY A 99 4.72 4.80 6.08
CA GLY A 99 4.84 3.71 5.11
C GLY A 99 6.26 3.15 5.01
N GLY A 100 7.28 4.01 5.09
CA GLY A 100 8.68 3.60 5.16
C GLY A 100 8.98 2.74 6.38
N ALA A 101 8.48 3.13 7.56
CA ALA A 101 8.64 2.35 8.79
C ALA A 101 7.98 0.96 8.67
N GLY A 102 6.75 0.89 8.13
CA GLY A 102 6.08 -0.39 7.89
C GLY A 102 6.80 -1.26 6.87
N TYR A 103 7.36 -0.65 5.81
CA TYR A 103 8.14 -1.38 4.82
C TYR A 103 9.41 -1.99 5.43
N ILE A 104 10.13 -1.24 6.26
CA ILE A 104 11.31 -1.76 7.00
C ILE A 104 10.88 -2.90 7.93
N ALA A 105 9.80 -2.74 8.69
CA ALA A 105 9.27 -3.78 9.56
C ALA A 105 8.92 -5.06 8.76
N PHE A 106 8.29 -4.91 7.58
CA PHE A 106 8.05 -6.05 6.70
C PHE A 106 9.33 -6.77 6.32
N LEU A 107 10.36 -6.05 5.87
CA LEU A 107 11.64 -6.66 5.47
C LEU A 107 12.29 -7.42 6.63
N VAL A 108 12.34 -6.83 7.81
CA VAL A 108 12.93 -7.45 9.00
C VAL A 108 12.23 -8.78 9.35
N VAL A 109 10.90 -8.81 9.25
CA VAL A 109 10.10 -10.01 9.59
C VAL A 109 10.15 -11.05 8.46
N SER A 110 10.18 -10.64 7.20
CA SER A 110 10.02 -11.55 6.07
C SER A 110 11.32 -12.14 5.56
N VAL A 111 12.47 -11.48 5.73
CA VAL A 111 13.78 -12.02 5.30
C VAL A 111 14.05 -13.44 5.80
N PRO A 112 13.83 -13.78 7.10
CA PRO A 112 14.04 -15.12 7.60
C PRO A 112 12.92 -16.12 7.28
N THR A 113 11.73 -15.68 6.85
CA THR A 113 10.52 -16.53 6.82
C THR A 113 9.82 -16.61 5.47
N ALA A 114 10.06 -15.67 4.57
CA ALA A 114 9.33 -15.58 3.31
C ALA A 114 10.15 -16.08 2.12
N ALA A 115 9.46 -16.60 1.10
CA ALA A 115 10.07 -16.93 -0.19
C ALA A 115 10.63 -15.66 -0.88
N TRP A 116 11.77 -15.77 -1.56
CA TRP A 116 12.41 -14.67 -2.27
C TRP A 116 11.48 -13.94 -3.25
N ALA A 117 10.59 -14.67 -3.91
CA ALA A 117 9.59 -14.08 -4.82
C ALA A 117 8.64 -13.12 -4.08
N THR A 118 8.25 -13.43 -2.86
CA THR A 118 7.42 -12.57 -2.01
C THR A 118 8.19 -11.31 -1.61
N ILE A 119 9.45 -11.47 -1.18
CA ILE A 119 10.31 -10.33 -0.79
C ILE A 119 10.51 -9.37 -1.96
N ILE A 120 10.83 -9.92 -3.15
CA ILE A 120 10.98 -9.12 -4.36
C ILE A 120 9.65 -8.44 -4.74
N GLY A 121 8.54 -9.16 -4.72
CA GLY A 121 7.22 -8.62 -5.03
C GLY A 121 6.84 -7.45 -4.11
N VAL A 122 7.05 -7.59 -2.81
CA VAL A 122 6.79 -6.50 -1.85
C VAL A 122 7.82 -5.39 -1.98
N GLY A 123 9.08 -5.71 -2.32
CA GLY A 123 10.11 -4.74 -2.64
C GLY A 123 9.70 -3.81 -3.78
N VAL A 124 9.20 -4.38 -4.86
CA VAL A 124 8.67 -3.63 -6.00
C VAL A 124 7.45 -2.80 -5.59
N LEU A 125 6.47 -3.39 -4.92
CA LEU A 125 5.28 -2.71 -4.42
C LEU A 125 5.64 -1.52 -3.52
N GLY A 126 6.50 -1.73 -2.54
CA GLY A 126 6.95 -0.69 -1.61
C GLY A 126 7.67 0.45 -2.32
N SER A 127 8.57 0.13 -3.25
CA SER A 127 9.29 1.12 -4.05
C SER A 127 8.35 1.96 -4.91
N MET A 128 7.38 1.34 -5.59
CA MET A 128 6.36 2.02 -6.39
C MET A 128 5.55 3.02 -5.54
N VAL A 129 5.07 2.60 -4.37
CA VAL A 129 4.28 3.44 -3.47
C VAL A 129 5.11 4.59 -2.90
N MET A 130 6.37 4.34 -2.53
CA MET A 130 7.28 5.37 -2.03
C MET A 130 7.59 6.43 -3.09
N LEU A 131 7.89 6.01 -4.32
CA LEU A 131 8.10 6.92 -5.45
C LEU A 131 6.86 7.78 -5.72
N ARG A 132 5.68 7.17 -5.71
CA ARG A 132 4.43 7.90 -5.88
C ARG A 132 4.18 8.90 -4.75
N ALA A 133 4.43 8.51 -3.50
CA ALA A 133 4.28 9.38 -2.34
C ALA A 133 5.26 10.58 -2.41
N ALA A 134 6.51 10.35 -2.78
CA ALA A 134 7.50 11.39 -2.97
C ALA A 134 7.10 12.36 -4.10
N TYR A 135 6.64 11.82 -5.23
CA TYR A 135 6.17 12.62 -6.36
C TYR A 135 5.00 13.54 -5.96
N LEU A 136 4.00 13.02 -5.26
CA LEU A 136 2.86 13.82 -4.80
C LEU A 136 3.29 14.91 -3.81
N GLN A 137 4.22 14.60 -2.89
CA GLN A 137 4.77 15.60 -1.96
C GLN A 137 5.54 16.72 -2.68
N MET A 138 6.28 16.40 -3.74
CA MET A 138 6.96 17.39 -4.56
C MET A 138 5.98 18.34 -5.27
N LEU A 139 4.88 17.79 -5.79
CA LEU A 139 3.83 18.59 -6.43
C LEU A 139 3.14 19.54 -5.44
N ASP A 140 2.85 19.06 -4.23
CA ASP A 140 2.23 19.88 -3.19
C ASP A 140 3.14 21.03 -2.74
N ARG A 141 4.44 20.77 -2.59
CA ARG A 141 5.43 21.82 -2.27
C ARG A 141 5.50 22.91 -3.35
N ARG A 142 5.49 22.54 -4.63
CA ARG A 142 5.50 23.49 -5.75
C ARG A 142 4.23 24.34 -5.83
N ARG A 143 3.08 23.81 -5.39
CA ARG A 143 1.80 24.53 -5.36
C ARG A 143 1.65 25.46 -4.16
N GLY A 144 2.37 25.20 -3.08
CA GLY A 144 2.34 26.03 -1.87
C GLY A 144 3.37 27.17 -1.86
N SER A 145 4.27 27.20 -2.85
CA SER A 145 5.32 28.24 -2.99
C SER A 145 4.99 29.32 -4.04
N GLY A 146 3.82 29.30 -4.62
CA GLY A 146 3.28 30.32 -5.53
C GLY A 146 1.95 30.86 -5.05
#